data_833f0ef4fbe67ac0199501b3a02e747b
#
_entry.id   833f0ef4fbe67ac0199501b3a02e747b
#
_cell.length_a   1.000
_cell.length_b   1.000
_cell.length_c   1.000
_cell.angle_alpha   90.00
_cell.angle_beta   90.00
_cell.angle_gamma   90.00
#
_symmetry.space_group_name_H-M   'P 1'
#
loop_
_entity.id
_entity.type
_entity.pdbx_description
1 polymer ?
#
loop_
_entity_poly.entity_id
_entity_poly.type
_entity_poly.pdbx_seq_one_letter_code
_entity_poly.pdbx_strand_id
1 'polypeptide(L)'
;MSYFGEMIEWKMPSNGHLNNSIYSNKIHLKLRMSLVSSYLFLALAVLLGVTSNSFAKSAEGFTLLFPSIITGITIVACMYALSMVMKNIPMGITYASFAGLTIIATVVVGIFRFDQMPNLYSIIGLAFIIIGVLMVNLLGNN
;
A
#
# COMPACT_ATOMS: atom_id res chain seq x y z
N MET A 1 -0.22 18.22 -7.51
CA MET A 1 1.04 18.15 -8.26
C MET A 1 1.79 19.48 -8.34
N SER A 2 1.13 20.61 -8.06
CA SER A 2 1.72 21.97 -8.16
C SER A 2 2.69 22.32 -7.01
N TYR A 3 2.47 21.85 -5.80
CA TYR A 3 3.29 22.23 -4.63
C TYR A 3 4.72 21.67 -4.60
N PHE A 4 5.00 20.60 -5.34
CA PHE A 4 6.34 20.00 -5.34
C PHE A 4 7.29 20.69 -6.34
N GLY A 5 6.76 21.30 -7.39
CA GLY A 5 7.53 22.08 -8.37
C GLY A 5 8.04 23.40 -7.80
N GLU A 6 7.19 24.12 -7.08
CA GLU A 6 7.55 25.43 -6.51
C GLU A 6 8.61 25.36 -5.42
N MET A 7 8.65 24.27 -4.62
CA MET A 7 9.62 24.11 -3.54
C MET A 7 11.05 23.82 -4.05
N ILE A 8 11.20 23.37 -5.31
CA ILE A 8 12.50 23.10 -5.92
C ILE A 8 13.10 24.39 -6.53
N GLU A 9 12.26 25.30 -6.98
CA GLU A 9 12.71 26.54 -7.64
C GLU A 9 13.41 27.54 -6.69
N TRP A 10 13.06 27.53 -5.42
CA TRP A 10 13.58 28.46 -4.40
C TRP A 10 15.03 28.19 -3.94
N LYS A 11 15.65 27.11 -4.37
CA LYS A 11 16.96 26.68 -3.83
C LYS A 11 18.05 26.51 -4.88
N MET A 12 17.93 27.16 -6.04
CA MET A 12 18.99 27.14 -7.04
C MET A 12 20.00 28.28 -6.78
N PRO A 13 21.21 28.00 -6.29
CA PRO A 13 22.29 28.97 -6.34
C PRO A 13 22.76 29.12 -7.77
N SER A 14 22.99 30.36 -8.22
CA SER A 14 23.28 30.82 -9.56
C SER A 14 24.63 30.40 -10.15
N ASN A 15 25.29 29.38 -9.66
CA ASN A 15 26.61 28.96 -10.09
C ASN A 15 26.67 27.53 -10.65
N GLY A 16 26.66 27.42 -11.97
CA GLY A 16 27.47 26.48 -12.72
C GLY A 16 26.87 25.10 -13.03
N HIS A 17 26.95 24.73 -14.29
CA HIS A 17 26.54 23.48 -14.92
C HIS A 17 26.98 22.17 -14.25
N LEU A 18 28.03 22.19 -13.45
CA LEU A 18 28.55 21.01 -12.72
C LEU A 18 27.69 20.66 -11.48
N ASN A 19 27.03 21.65 -10.89
CA ASN A 19 26.20 21.45 -9.70
C ASN A 19 24.86 20.80 -10.03
N ASN A 20 24.29 21.06 -11.21
CA ASN A 20 22.99 20.52 -11.62
C ASN A 20 22.99 18.99 -11.78
N SER A 21 24.09 18.41 -12.24
CA SER A 21 24.22 16.95 -12.41
C SER A 21 24.27 16.23 -11.05
N ILE A 22 24.97 16.79 -10.07
CA ILE A 22 25.09 16.23 -8.72
C ILE A 22 23.78 16.38 -7.95
N TYR A 23 23.10 17.53 -8.09
CA TYR A 23 21.78 17.75 -7.47
C TYR A 23 20.71 16.84 -8.08
N SER A 24 20.68 16.72 -9.40
CA SER A 24 19.76 15.80 -10.10
C SER A 24 19.97 14.35 -9.65
N ASN A 25 21.22 13.90 -9.54
CA ASN A 25 21.55 12.55 -9.10
C ASN A 25 21.16 12.30 -7.62
N LYS A 26 21.36 13.29 -6.75
CA LYS A 26 20.93 13.21 -5.33
C LYS A 26 19.41 13.19 -5.19
N ILE A 27 18.69 13.97 -6.01
CA ILE A 27 17.23 13.99 -6.02
C ILE A 27 16.68 12.63 -6.50
N HIS A 28 17.23 12.10 -7.59
CA HIS A 28 16.84 10.78 -8.11
C HIS A 28 17.12 9.65 -7.12
N LEU A 29 18.25 9.68 -6.42
CA LEU A 29 18.58 8.71 -5.36
C LEU A 29 17.61 8.82 -4.17
N LYS A 30 17.32 10.04 -3.73
CA LYS A 30 16.37 10.29 -2.62
C LYS A 30 14.95 9.86 -2.97
N LEU A 31 14.50 10.11 -4.20
CA LEU A 31 13.20 9.67 -4.70
C LEU A 31 13.13 8.14 -4.82
N ARG A 32 14.19 7.49 -5.31
CA ARG A 32 14.27 6.03 -5.39
C ARG A 32 14.21 5.37 -4.01
N MET A 33 14.97 5.88 -3.05
CA MET A 33 14.95 5.35 -1.67
C MET A 33 13.59 5.58 -1.00
N SER A 34 12.94 6.71 -1.26
CA SER A 34 11.60 7.03 -0.77
C SER A 34 10.55 6.07 -1.36
N LEU A 35 10.61 5.76 -2.65
CA LEU A 35 9.69 4.81 -3.29
C LEU A 35 9.87 3.39 -2.78
N VAL A 36 11.11 2.89 -2.67
CA VAL A 36 11.40 1.56 -2.11
C VAL A 36 10.86 1.44 -0.70
N SER A 37 11.08 2.47 0.14
CA SER A 37 10.53 2.52 1.50
C SER A 37 9.00 2.46 1.49
N SER A 38 8.33 3.17 0.58
CA SER A 38 6.87 3.16 0.47
C SER A 38 6.32 1.78 0.08
N TYR A 39 6.97 1.08 -0.83
CA TYR A 39 6.58 -0.29 -1.18
C TYR A 39 6.82 -1.30 -0.05
N LEU A 40 7.87 -1.13 0.75
CA LEU A 40 8.10 -1.95 1.95
C LEU A 40 7.00 -1.71 3.00
N PHE A 41 6.63 -0.45 3.25
CA PHE A 41 5.50 -0.12 4.13
C PHE A 41 4.17 -0.63 3.59
N LEU A 42 3.97 -0.62 2.27
CA LEU A 42 2.78 -1.20 1.64
C LEU A 42 2.72 -2.71 1.85
N ALA A 43 3.81 -3.43 1.66
CA ALA A 43 3.88 -4.86 1.93
C ALA A 43 3.60 -5.17 3.41
N LEU A 44 4.17 -4.39 4.33
CA LEU A 44 3.90 -4.50 5.76
C LEU A 44 2.42 -4.25 6.07
N ALA A 45 1.82 -3.23 5.47
CA ALA A 45 0.39 -2.93 5.63
C ALA A 45 -0.49 -4.08 5.15
N VAL A 46 -0.16 -4.70 4.00
CA VAL A 46 -0.88 -5.87 3.48
C VAL A 46 -0.80 -7.04 4.46
N LEU A 47 0.38 -7.35 4.98
CA LEU A 47 0.56 -8.42 5.97
C LEU A 47 -0.26 -8.16 7.25
N LEU A 48 -0.22 -6.93 7.78
CA LEU A 48 -1.01 -6.52 8.93
C LEU A 48 -2.51 -6.57 8.65
N GLY A 49 -2.95 -6.16 7.46
CA GLY A 49 -4.35 -6.21 7.02
C GLY A 49 -4.87 -7.64 6.92
N VAL A 50 -4.12 -8.55 6.31
CA VAL A 50 -4.47 -9.98 6.22
C VAL A 50 -4.52 -10.62 7.59
N THR A 51 -3.56 -10.30 8.46
CA THR A 51 -3.56 -10.77 9.85
C THR A 51 -4.78 -10.27 10.60
N SER A 52 -5.08 -8.98 10.50
CA SER A 52 -6.28 -8.38 11.11
C SER A 52 -7.57 -9.07 10.65
N ASN A 53 -7.74 -9.27 9.35
CA ASN A 53 -8.89 -9.96 8.78
C ASN A 53 -9.03 -11.41 9.28
N SER A 54 -7.91 -12.12 9.39
CA SER A 54 -7.90 -13.50 9.87
C SER A 54 -8.30 -13.61 11.34
N PHE A 55 -7.78 -12.71 12.19
CA PHE A 55 -8.16 -12.67 13.60
C PHE A 55 -9.57 -12.11 13.80
N ALA A 56 -10.01 -11.15 13.01
CA ALA A 56 -11.39 -10.66 13.04
C ALA A 56 -12.39 -11.77 12.77
N LYS A 57 -12.10 -12.65 11.78
CA LYS A 57 -12.91 -13.83 11.53
C LYS A 57 -12.92 -14.78 12.73
N SER A 58 -11.77 -15.02 13.36
CA SER A 58 -11.66 -15.89 14.54
C SER A 58 -12.23 -15.26 15.83
N ALA A 59 -12.56 -13.97 15.82
CA ALA A 59 -13.12 -13.26 16.97
C ALA A 59 -14.64 -13.49 17.15
N GLU A 60 -15.31 -14.17 16.22
CA GLU A 60 -16.74 -14.50 16.27
C GLU A 60 -17.61 -13.29 16.63
N GLY A 61 -17.50 -12.22 15.86
CA GLY A 61 -18.21 -10.97 16.11
C GLY A 61 -17.66 -10.19 17.32
N PHE A 62 -16.38 -10.31 17.61
CA PHE A 62 -15.69 -9.69 18.77
C PHE A 62 -16.16 -10.18 20.14
N THR A 63 -16.71 -11.39 20.19
CA THR A 63 -17.08 -12.04 21.46
C THR A 63 -15.89 -12.66 22.17
N LEU A 64 -14.86 -13.09 21.41
CA LEU A 64 -13.64 -13.64 21.94
C LEU A 64 -12.59 -12.54 22.16
N LEU A 65 -12.19 -12.33 23.43
CA LEU A 65 -11.33 -11.21 23.83
C LEU A 65 -9.94 -11.25 23.17
N PHE A 66 -9.29 -12.41 23.15
CA PHE A 66 -7.92 -12.57 22.64
C PHE A 66 -7.80 -12.22 21.15
N PRO A 67 -8.57 -12.82 20.21
CA PRO A 67 -8.49 -12.46 18.80
C PRO A 67 -9.01 -11.02 18.52
N SER A 68 -9.92 -10.50 19.32
CA SER A 68 -10.40 -9.12 19.20
C SER A 68 -9.32 -8.08 19.49
N ILE A 69 -8.52 -8.30 20.53
CA ILE A 69 -7.39 -7.42 20.88
C ILE A 69 -6.34 -7.45 19.76
N ILE A 70 -5.99 -8.63 19.25
CA ILE A 70 -5.02 -8.76 18.15
C ILE A 70 -5.53 -8.03 16.92
N THR A 71 -6.80 -8.18 16.56
CA THR A 71 -7.43 -7.45 15.45
C THR A 71 -7.29 -5.94 15.63
N GLY A 72 -7.60 -5.43 16.82
CA GLY A 72 -7.50 -4.00 17.12
C GLY A 72 -6.07 -3.46 16.96
N ILE A 73 -5.10 -4.16 17.52
CA ILE A 73 -3.68 -3.75 17.42
C ILE A 73 -3.19 -3.80 15.97
N THR A 74 -3.48 -4.88 15.25
CA THR A 74 -3.01 -5.05 13.87
C THR A 74 -3.66 -4.08 12.90
N ILE A 75 -4.94 -3.70 13.09
CA ILE A 75 -5.59 -2.71 12.22
C ILE A 75 -5.02 -1.31 12.44
N VAL A 76 -4.73 -0.91 13.68
CA VAL A 76 -4.09 0.37 13.99
C VAL A 76 -2.69 0.44 13.38
N ALA A 77 -1.89 -0.62 13.53
CA ALA A 77 -0.56 -0.72 12.93
C ALA A 77 -0.62 -0.70 11.39
N CYS A 78 -1.62 -1.34 10.79
CA CYS A 78 -1.88 -1.31 9.34
C CYS A 78 -2.16 0.11 8.86
N MET A 79 -3.02 0.86 9.55
CA MET A 79 -3.34 2.25 9.21
C MET A 79 -2.12 3.16 9.34
N TYR A 80 -1.27 2.94 10.35
CA TYR A 80 -0.01 3.65 10.48
C TYR A 80 0.92 3.38 9.28
N ALA A 81 1.09 2.12 8.89
CA ALA A 81 1.91 1.75 7.74
C ALA A 81 1.39 2.39 6.44
N LEU A 82 0.07 2.36 6.21
CA LEU A 82 -0.57 3.02 5.06
C LEU A 82 -0.34 4.53 5.07
N SER A 83 -0.40 5.19 6.23
CA SER A 83 -0.15 6.62 6.34
C SER A 83 1.27 6.99 5.90
N MET A 84 2.27 6.11 6.15
CA MET A 84 3.63 6.30 5.68
C MET A 84 3.75 6.16 4.15
N VAL A 85 3.00 5.23 3.54
CA VAL A 85 2.94 5.08 2.07
C VAL A 85 2.36 6.33 1.42
N MET A 86 1.28 6.88 1.97
CA MET A 86 0.57 8.05 1.44
C MET A 86 1.39 9.35 1.46
N LYS A 87 2.50 9.39 2.19
CA LYS A 87 3.43 10.54 2.12
C LYS A 87 4.09 10.69 0.76
N ASN A 88 4.24 9.59 0.02
CA ASN A 88 4.98 9.55 -1.24
C ASN A 88 4.12 9.11 -2.43
N ILE A 89 3.02 8.41 -2.18
CA ILE A 89 2.12 7.86 -3.19
C ILE A 89 0.72 8.44 -2.98
N PRO A 90 0.02 8.89 -4.03
CA PRO A 90 -1.35 9.39 -3.93
C PRO A 90 -2.27 8.38 -3.23
N MET A 91 -3.19 8.91 -2.41
CA MET A 91 -4.10 8.12 -1.58
C MET A 91 -4.89 7.08 -2.39
N GLY A 92 -5.41 7.46 -3.57
CA GLY A 92 -6.19 6.55 -4.42
C GLY A 92 -5.38 5.35 -4.89
N ILE A 93 -4.14 5.58 -5.35
CA ILE A 93 -3.23 4.51 -5.80
C ILE A 93 -2.82 3.62 -4.62
N THR A 94 -2.51 4.22 -3.46
CA THR A 94 -2.16 3.49 -2.24
C THR A 94 -3.29 2.54 -1.81
N TYR A 95 -4.53 3.03 -1.72
CA TYR A 95 -5.66 2.20 -1.33
C TYR A 95 -6.03 1.15 -2.37
N ALA A 96 -5.97 1.47 -3.67
CA ALA A 96 -6.21 0.49 -4.73
C ALA A 96 -5.19 -0.66 -4.67
N SER A 97 -3.91 -0.34 -4.51
CA SER A 97 -2.84 -1.35 -4.41
C SER A 97 -2.99 -2.18 -3.13
N PHE A 98 -3.21 -1.53 -1.99
CA PHE A 98 -3.43 -2.20 -0.71
C PHE A 98 -4.64 -3.13 -0.76
N ALA A 99 -5.79 -2.64 -1.23
CA ALA A 99 -7.02 -3.43 -1.31
C ALA A 99 -6.85 -4.64 -2.23
N GLY A 100 -6.30 -4.46 -3.44
CA GLY A 100 -6.07 -5.54 -4.38
C GLY A 100 -5.18 -6.63 -3.81
N LEU A 101 -4.03 -6.26 -3.25
CA LEU A 101 -3.08 -7.21 -2.64
C LEU A 101 -3.68 -7.90 -1.41
N THR A 102 -4.38 -7.15 -0.56
CA THR A 102 -5.01 -7.71 0.66
C THR A 102 -6.13 -8.69 0.31
N ILE A 103 -6.94 -8.40 -0.71
CA ILE A 103 -8.01 -9.31 -1.16
C ILE A 103 -7.42 -10.63 -1.64
N ILE A 104 -6.39 -10.58 -2.52
CA ILE A 104 -5.72 -11.79 -3.02
C ILE A 104 -5.16 -12.61 -1.84
N ALA A 105 -4.40 -11.97 -0.97
CA ALA A 105 -3.78 -12.63 0.17
C ALA A 105 -4.82 -13.21 1.16
N THR A 106 -5.94 -12.49 1.39
CA THR A 106 -7.02 -12.96 2.27
C THR A 106 -7.73 -14.17 1.66
N VAL A 107 -7.95 -14.21 0.35
CA VAL A 107 -8.52 -15.39 -0.34
C VAL A 107 -7.59 -16.59 -0.18
N VAL A 108 -6.29 -16.42 -0.36
CA VAL A 108 -5.30 -17.49 -0.16
C VAL A 108 -5.36 -18.02 1.28
N VAL A 109 -5.34 -17.13 2.28
CA VAL A 109 -5.48 -17.52 3.69
C VAL A 109 -6.83 -18.18 3.95
N GLY A 110 -7.91 -17.71 3.34
CA GLY A 110 -9.25 -18.30 3.43
C GLY A 110 -9.30 -19.75 2.97
N ILE A 111 -8.62 -20.07 1.88
CA ILE A 111 -8.50 -21.43 1.36
C ILE A 111 -7.71 -22.32 2.35
N PHE A 112 -6.49 -21.90 2.74
CA PHE A 112 -5.59 -22.76 3.51
C PHE A 112 -5.94 -22.87 5.00
N ARG A 113 -6.52 -21.83 5.59
CA ARG A 113 -6.78 -21.80 7.05
C ARG A 113 -8.23 -22.06 7.41
N PHE A 114 -9.15 -21.76 6.52
CA PHE A 114 -10.58 -21.81 6.80
C PHE A 114 -11.35 -22.74 5.84
N ASP A 115 -10.65 -23.50 4.99
CA ASP A 115 -11.21 -24.43 3.98
C ASP A 115 -12.32 -23.78 3.11
N GLN A 116 -12.18 -22.47 2.85
CA GLN A 116 -13.13 -21.70 2.07
C GLN A 116 -12.76 -21.72 0.60
N MET A 117 -13.33 -22.68 -0.15
CA MET A 117 -13.15 -22.73 -1.60
C MET A 117 -13.99 -21.64 -2.28
N PRO A 118 -13.34 -20.69 -3.01
CA PRO A 118 -14.08 -19.70 -3.78
C PRO A 118 -14.85 -20.39 -4.93
N ASN A 119 -16.09 -19.98 -5.16
CA ASN A 119 -16.84 -20.43 -6.31
C ASN A 119 -16.36 -19.74 -7.59
N LEU A 120 -16.79 -20.24 -8.76
CA LEU A 120 -16.38 -19.71 -10.06
C LEU A 120 -16.66 -18.20 -10.20
N TYR A 121 -17.79 -17.72 -9.69
CA TYR A 121 -18.16 -16.29 -9.74
C TYR A 121 -17.21 -15.44 -8.90
N SER A 122 -16.78 -15.95 -7.75
CA SER A 122 -15.80 -15.28 -6.89
C SER A 122 -14.43 -15.16 -7.58
N ILE A 123 -14.00 -16.18 -8.31
CA ILE A 123 -12.75 -16.18 -9.07
C ILE A 123 -12.82 -15.14 -10.19
N ILE A 124 -13.93 -15.08 -10.93
CA ILE A 124 -14.14 -14.08 -11.98
C ILE A 124 -14.12 -12.66 -11.38
N GLY A 125 -14.85 -12.44 -10.28
CA GLY A 125 -14.85 -11.14 -9.58
C GLY A 125 -13.46 -10.73 -9.11
N LEU A 126 -12.69 -11.67 -8.57
CA LEU A 126 -11.31 -11.42 -8.15
C LEU A 126 -10.40 -11.02 -9.33
N ALA A 127 -10.57 -11.66 -10.50
CA ALA A 127 -9.85 -11.29 -11.71
C ALA A 127 -10.16 -9.85 -12.15
N PHE A 128 -11.43 -9.42 -12.11
CA PHE A 128 -11.81 -8.03 -12.40
C PHE A 128 -11.20 -7.03 -11.41
N ILE A 129 -11.13 -7.37 -10.13
CA ILE A 129 -10.47 -6.52 -9.12
C ILE A 129 -8.99 -6.36 -9.45
N ILE A 130 -8.29 -7.44 -9.79
CA ILE A 130 -6.87 -7.41 -10.16
C ILE A 130 -6.66 -6.52 -11.38
N ILE A 131 -7.48 -6.68 -12.43
CA ILE A 131 -7.41 -5.85 -13.63
C ILE A 131 -7.63 -4.37 -13.27
N GLY A 132 -8.64 -4.05 -12.47
CA GLY A 132 -8.93 -2.69 -12.03
C GLY A 132 -7.75 -2.06 -11.26
N VAL A 133 -7.15 -2.80 -10.35
CA VAL A 133 -5.97 -2.34 -9.60
C VAL A 133 -4.77 -2.11 -10.52
N LEU A 134 -4.53 -2.98 -11.49
CA LEU A 134 -3.47 -2.79 -12.48
C LEU A 134 -3.72 -1.53 -13.32
N MET A 135 -4.95 -1.31 -13.76
CA MET A 135 -5.31 -0.09 -14.50
C MET A 135 -5.04 1.18 -13.69
N VAL A 136 -5.44 1.21 -12.42
CA VAL A 136 -5.19 2.37 -11.54
C VAL A 136 -3.69 2.61 -11.35
N ASN A 137 -2.90 1.55 -11.17
CA ASN A 137 -1.45 1.69 -10.95
C ASN A 137 -0.67 2.05 -12.22
N LEU A 138 -1.10 1.58 -13.39
CA LEU A 138 -0.40 1.81 -14.66
C LEU A 138 -0.86 3.08 -15.37
N LEU A 139 -2.16 3.39 -15.31
CA LEU A 139 -2.78 4.49 -16.06
C LEU A 139 -3.16 5.69 -15.18
N GLY A 140 -3.29 5.51 -13.86
CA GLY A 140 -3.68 6.57 -12.93
C GLY A 140 -2.55 7.55 -12.56
N ASN A 141 -1.40 7.45 -13.17
CA ASN A 141 -0.21 8.25 -12.85
C ASN A 141 0.00 9.44 -13.82
N ASN A 142 -1.07 9.83 -14.56
CA ASN A 142 -1.08 11.01 -15.42
C ASN A 142 -1.60 12.25 -14.68
#